data_1dceda18d839d6bdb7424683bd3e4d20
#
_entry.id   1dceda18d839d6bdb7424683bd3e4d20
#
_cell.length_a   1.000
_cell.length_b   1.000
_cell.length_c   1.000
_cell.angle_alpha   90.00
_cell.angle_beta   90.00
_cell.angle_gamma   90.00
#
_symmetry.space_group_name_H-M   'P 1'
#
loop_
_entity.id
_entity.type
_entity.pdbx_description
1 polymer ?
#
loop_
_entity_poly.entity_id
_entity_poly.type
_entity_poly.pdbx_seq_one_letter_code
_entity_poly.pdbx_strand_id
1 'polypeptide(L)'
;MSKHIPRKRFGQNFLQDAGVIASIVHAVNPQPDDIVVEIGPGLGAITKPLLSSLKHLHVVEIDRDIIERLRAEHPADKLTIHAGDALAFDFGSVSAAPLKIVGNLPYNISTPLLFHLATYGNRVLDMHFMLQKEVIERMVAEPSTADYGRLSVMLQYRFYMENILFVPPEAFWPPPKVDSAVVRMIPAPGRCGTARDEALLEKLVIQAFAQRRKTLRNNLKGLADVADLEALAIDPGLRPENLAVEDYVRLANHLSDKGVKA
;
A
#
# COMPACT_ATOMS: atom_id res chain seq x y z
N MET A 1 -26.07 -23.36 5.58
CA MET A 1 -25.12 -22.30 6.02
C MET A 1 -25.82 -20.95 5.86
N SER A 2 -25.90 -20.15 6.93
CA SER A 2 -26.51 -18.82 6.86
C SER A 2 -25.66 -17.94 5.93
N LYS A 3 -26.32 -17.20 5.02
CA LYS A 3 -25.65 -16.23 4.15
C LYS A 3 -25.06 -15.13 5.04
N HIS A 4 -23.73 -14.94 5.02
CA HIS A 4 -23.10 -13.81 5.70
C HIS A 4 -23.63 -12.50 5.12
N ILE A 5 -24.04 -11.57 5.97
CA ILE A 5 -24.54 -10.25 5.56
C ILE A 5 -23.39 -9.26 5.61
N PRO A 6 -23.03 -8.60 4.48
CA PRO A 6 -21.95 -7.63 4.45
C PRO A 6 -22.17 -6.49 5.43
N ARG A 7 -21.16 -6.19 6.24
CA ARG A 7 -21.23 -5.12 7.25
C ARG A 7 -20.73 -3.81 6.65
N LYS A 8 -21.61 -2.83 6.45
CA LYS A 8 -21.28 -1.50 5.89
C LYS A 8 -20.14 -0.81 6.63
N ARG A 9 -20.04 -0.98 7.96
CA ARG A 9 -18.98 -0.38 8.79
C ARG A 9 -17.56 -0.86 8.41
N PHE A 10 -17.43 -2.04 7.80
CA PHE A 10 -16.16 -2.60 7.34
C PHE A 10 -15.94 -2.44 5.84
N GLY A 11 -16.85 -1.79 5.10
CA GLY A 11 -16.72 -1.57 3.66
C GLY A 11 -16.60 -2.86 2.85
N GLN A 12 -17.28 -3.95 3.27
CA GLN A 12 -17.13 -5.28 2.70
C GLN A 12 -17.75 -5.39 1.30
N ASN A 13 -16.91 -5.67 0.31
CA ASN A 13 -17.27 -6.11 -1.04
C ASN A 13 -16.52 -7.42 -1.30
N PHE A 14 -17.24 -8.53 -1.36
CA PHE A 14 -16.64 -9.85 -1.49
C PHE A 14 -16.37 -10.19 -2.96
N LEU A 15 -15.11 -10.46 -3.28
CA LEU A 15 -14.70 -10.90 -4.61
C LEU A 15 -15.33 -12.26 -4.93
N GLN A 16 -15.91 -12.41 -6.14
CA GLN A 16 -16.59 -13.63 -6.58
C GLN A 16 -16.13 -14.10 -7.96
N ASP A 17 -15.57 -13.22 -8.79
CA ASP A 17 -15.12 -13.55 -10.14
C ASP A 17 -13.93 -14.52 -10.11
N ALA A 18 -14.14 -15.72 -10.64
CA ALA A 18 -13.13 -16.77 -10.63
C ALA A 18 -11.89 -16.44 -11.49
N GLY A 19 -12.07 -15.68 -12.58
CA GLY A 19 -10.98 -15.26 -13.46
C GLY A 19 -10.08 -14.24 -12.77
N VAL A 20 -10.70 -13.27 -12.09
CA VAL A 20 -9.98 -12.27 -11.27
C VAL A 20 -9.22 -12.95 -10.13
N ILE A 21 -9.88 -13.87 -9.40
CA ILE A 21 -9.24 -14.64 -8.31
C ILE A 21 -8.02 -15.39 -8.84
N ALA A 22 -8.16 -16.13 -9.95
CA ALA A 22 -7.07 -16.89 -10.56
C ALA A 22 -5.92 -15.96 -10.99
N SER A 23 -6.21 -14.79 -11.56
CA SER A 23 -5.21 -13.80 -11.98
C SER A 23 -4.44 -13.24 -10.79
N ILE A 24 -5.11 -12.94 -9.66
CA ILE A 24 -4.46 -12.48 -8.43
C ILE A 24 -3.52 -13.56 -7.90
N VAL A 25 -4.00 -14.80 -7.76
CA VAL A 25 -3.19 -15.91 -7.23
C VAL A 25 -1.99 -16.20 -8.14
N HIS A 26 -2.18 -16.14 -9.46
CA HIS A 26 -1.09 -16.26 -10.42
C HIS A 26 -0.03 -15.15 -10.24
N ALA A 27 -0.46 -13.90 -10.05
CA ALA A 27 0.45 -12.78 -9.83
C ALA A 27 1.23 -12.91 -8.50
N VAL A 28 0.59 -13.37 -7.43
CA VAL A 28 1.24 -13.68 -6.13
C VAL A 28 2.25 -14.80 -6.29
N ASN A 29 2.01 -15.76 -7.19
CA ASN A 29 2.88 -16.91 -7.45
C ASN A 29 3.34 -17.58 -6.13
N PRO A 30 2.39 -18.08 -5.30
CA PRO A 30 2.73 -18.63 -3.99
C PRO A 30 3.51 -19.94 -4.13
N GLN A 31 4.65 -20.06 -3.42
CA GLN A 31 5.42 -21.27 -3.32
C GLN A 31 5.13 -21.97 -1.98
N PRO A 32 5.25 -23.32 -1.89
CA PRO A 32 4.84 -24.07 -0.69
C PRO A 32 5.43 -23.58 0.63
N ASP A 33 6.63 -23.01 0.60
CA ASP A 33 7.37 -22.56 1.78
C ASP A 33 7.35 -21.03 1.98
N ASP A 34 6.59 -20.29 1.14
CA ASP A 34 6.40 -18.86 1.30
C ASP A 34 5.62 -18.56 2.57
N ILE A 35 6.03 -17.49 3.27
CA ILE A 35 5.27 -16.93 4.39
C ILE A 35 4.32 -15.89 3.81
N VAL A 36 3.07 -16.27 3.63
CA VAL A 36 2.03 -15.40 3.06
C VAL A 36 1.10 -14.92 4.16
N VAL A 37 0.80 -13.62 4.15
CA VAL A 37 -0.19 -12.98 5.03
C VAL A 37 -1.30 -12.39 4.16
N GLU A 38 -2.53 -12.88 4.33
CA GLU A 38 -3.71 -12.29 3.70
C GLU A 38 -4.39 -11.32 4.66
N ILE A 39 -4.61 -10.09 4.22
CA ILE A 39 -5.33 -9.07 4.99
C ILE A 39 -6.78 -9.02 4.53
N GLY A 40 -7.71 -9.23 5.47
CA GLY A 40 -9.14 -9.22 5.19
C GLY A 40 -9.57 -10.36 4.26
N PRO A 41 -9.42 -11.63 4.67
CA PRO A 41 -9.74 -12.80 3.84
C PRO A 41 -11.22 -12.86 3.44
N GLY A 42 -12.10 -12.19 4.17
CA GLY A 42 -13.53 -12.17 3.92
C GLY A 42 -14.11 -13.59 3.85
N LEU A 43 -14.84 -13.89 2.78
CA LEU A 43 -15.43 -15.21 2.59
C LEU A 43 -14.45 -16.27 2.04
N GLY A 44 -13.15 -15.96 2.01
CA GLY A 44 -12.11 -16.90 1.62
C GLY A 44 -11.90 -17.04 0.11
N ALA A 45 -12.25 -16.03 -0.67
CA ALA A 45 -12.12 -16.06 -2.13
C ALA A 45 -10.66 -16.27 -2.59
N ILE A 46 -9.73 -15.58 -1.96
CA ILE A 46 -8.29 -15.70 -2.23
C ILE A 46 -7.67 -16.75 -1.29
N THR A 47 -8.14 -16.85 -0.04
CA THR A 47 -7.66 -17.81 0.98
C THR A 47 -7.61 -19.25 0.47
N LYS A 48 -8.70 -19.74 -0.14
CA LYS A 48 -8.81 -21.13 -0.61
C LYS A 48 -7.79 -21.49 -1.68
N PRO A 49 -7.65 -20.73 -2.77
CA PRO A 49 -6.64 -21.03 -3.78
C PRO A 49 -5.20 -20.83 -3.27
N LEU A 50 -4.95 -19.88 -2.35
CA LEU A 50 -3.63 -19.76 -1.71
C LEU A 50 -3.29 -21.02 -0.92
N LEU A 51 -4.21 -21.52 -0.10
CA LEU A 51 -4.03 -22.76 0.68
C LEU A 51 -3.83 -24.01 -0.17
N SER A 52 -4.23 -23.99 -1.44
CA SER A 52 -3.95 -25.09 -2.37
C SER A 52 -2.47 -25.17 -2.78
N SER A 53 -1.75 -24.05 -2.69
CA SER A 53 -0.33 -23.94 -3.07
C SER A 53 0.60 -23.86 -1.85
N LEU A 54 0.13 -23.35 -0.72
CA LEU A 54 0.91 -23.11 0.47
C LEU A 54 0.82 -24.27 1.48
N LYS A 55 1.89 -24.53 2.20
CA LYS A 55 1.85 -25.41 3.38
C LYS A 55 1.06 -24.77 4.52
N HIS A 56 1.17 -23.46 4.69
CA HIS A 56 0.52 -22.70 5.73
C HIS A 56 0.23 -21.26 5.26
N LEU A 57 -0.87 -20.67 5.75
CA LEU A 57 -1.27 -19.29 5.46
C LEU A 57 -1.56 -18.55 6.77
N HIS A 58 -1.14 -17.31 6.85
CA HIS A 58 -1.55 -16.38 7.91
C HIS A 58 -2.65 -15.44 7.39
N VAL A 59 -3.65 -15.13 8.20
CA VAL A 59 -4.68 -14.13 7.87
C VAL A 59 -4.85 -13.14 9.01
N VAL A 60 -5.07 -11.86 8.67
CA VAL A 60 -5.41 -10.80 9.62
C VAL A 60 -6.86 -10.39 9.38
N GLU A 61 -7.74 -10.56 10.38
CA GLU A 61 -9.18 -10.30 10.24
C GLU A 61 -9.74 -9.67 11.51
N ILE A 62 -10.61 -8.66 11.36
CA ILE A 62 -11.27 -7.95 12.46
C ILE A 62 -12.71 -8.42 12.71
N ASP A 63 -13.37 -8.98 11.69
CA ASP A 63 -14.76 -9.44 11.78
C ASP A 63 -14.85 -10.82 12.44
N ARG A 64 -15.43 -10.85 13.63
CA ARG A 64 -15.57 -12.09 14.44
C ARG A 64 -16.33 -13.19 13.72
N ASP A 65 -17.37 -12.86 12.95
CA ASP A 65 -18.19 -13.88 12.25
C ASP A 65 -17.35 -14.53 11.13
N ILE A 66 -16.49 -13.75 10.46
CA ILE A 66 -15.55 -14.26 9.45
C ILE A 66 -14.49 -15.13 10.13
N ILE A 67 -13.95 -14.70 11.26
CA ILE A 67 -12.97 -15.48 12.04
C ILE A 67 -13.53 -16.85 12.44
N GLU A 68 -14.76 -16.88 12.99
CA GLU A 68 -15.41 -18.13 13.38
C GLU A 68 -15.64 -19.06 12.19
N ARG A 69 -16.06 -18.49 11.07
CA ARG A 69 -16.25 -19.23 9.84
C ARG A 69 -14.93 -19.84 9.32
N LEU A 70 -13.86 -19.05 9.26
CA LEU A 70 -12.55 -19.51 8.81
C LEU A 70 -11.99 -20.61 9.70
N ARG A 71 -12.19 -20.51 11.02
CA ARG A 71 -11.83 -21.58 11.98
C ARG A 71 -12.59 -22.88 11.75
N ALA A 72 -13.85 -22.78 11.35
CA ALA A 72 -14.67 -23.95 11.04
C ALA A 72 -14.35 -24.58 9.68
N GLU A 73 -13.90 -23.78 8.71
CA GLU A 73 -13.61 -24.23 7.34
C GLU A 73 -12.18 -24.75 7.18
N HIS A 74 -11.22 -24.30 8.01
CA HIS A 74 -9.80 -24.61 7.85
C HIS A 74 -9.15 -25.08 9.14
N PRO A 75 -8.34 -26.17 9.11
CA PRO A 75 -7.65 -26.67 10.29
C PRO A 75 -6.48 -25.73 10.67
N ALA A 76 -6.15 -25.72 11.97
CA ALA A 76 -5.15 -24.78 12.54
C ALA A 76 -3.70 -25.03 12.04
N ASP A 77 -3.40 -26.25 11.55
CA ASP A 77 -2.12 -26.58 10.93
C ASP A 77 -1.98 -25.97 9.53
N LYS A 78 -3.06 -25.52 8.90
CA LYS A 78 -3.09 -24.89 7.58
C LYS A 78 -3.29 -23.38 7.63
N LEU A 79 -4.00 -22.87 8.64
CA LEU A 79 -4.39 -21.48 8.72
C LEU A 79 -4.20 -20.92 10.13
N THR A 80 -3.33 -19.90 10.26
CA THR A 80 -3.25 -19.08 11.47
C THR A 80 -4.06 -17.81 11.30
N ILE A 81 -5.00 -17.58 12.22
CA ILE A 81 -5.87 -16.40 12.20
C ILE A 81 -5.42 -15.41 13.28
N HIS A 82 -4.94 -14.26 12.87
CA HIS A 82 -4.64 -13.12 13.71
C HIS A 82 -5.89 -12.24 13.82
N ALA A 83 -6.60 -12.37 14.94
CA ALA A 83 -7.82 -11.59 15.18
C ALA A 83 -7.48 -10.17 15.62
N GLY A 84 -7.76 -9.17 14.78
CA GLY A 84 -7.46 -7.77 15.10
C GLY A 84 -7.51 -6.82 13.91
N ASP A 85 -7.21 -5.56 14.22
CA ASP A 85 -7.13 -4.49 13.22
C ASP A 85 -5.77 -4.53 12.51
N ALA A 86 -5.79 -4.63 11.18
CA ALA A 86 -4.58 -4.63 10.37
C ALA A 86 -3.75 -3.34 10.50
N LEU A 87 -4.38 -2.21 10.86
CA LEU A 87 -3.69 -0.93 11.12
C LEU A 87 -2.82 -0.97 12.40
N ALA A 88 -3.13 -1.85 13.32
CA ALA A 88 -2.40 -2.02 14.59
C ALA A 88 -1.59 -3.33 14.65
N PHE A 89 -1.70 -4.17 13.62
CA PHE A 89 -1.05 -5.48 13.61
C PHE A 89 0.45 -5.35 13.32
N ASP A 90 1.27 -6.03 14.13
CA ASP A 90 2.71 -6.12 13.90
C ASP A 90 3.04 -7.25 12.91
N PHE A 91 3.16 -6.90 11.62
CA PHE A 91 3.54 -7.85 10.58
C PHE A 91 4.94 -8.44 10.80
N GLY A 92 5.81 -7.72 11.49
CA GLY A 92 7.16 -8.20 11.84
C GLY A 92 7.15 -9.38 12.81
N SER A 93 6.07 -9.58 13.57
CA SER A 93 5.92 -10.69 14.51
C SER A 93 5.60 -12.04 13.87
N VAL A 94 5.14 -12.05 12.60
CA VAL A 94 4.71 -13.26 11.91
C VAL A 94 5.85 -14.21 11.62
N SER A 95 6.98 -13.69 11.11
CA SER A 95 8.15 -14.49 10.75
C SER A 95 9.42 -13.65 10.70
N ALA A 96 10.58 -14.29 10.90
CA ALA A 96 11.87 -13.68 10.62
C ALA A 96 12.19 -13.65 9.10
N ALA A 97 11.61 -14.57 8.31
CA ALA A 97 11.73 -14.59 6.86
C ALA A 97 10.88 -13.48 6.20
N PRO A 98 11.24 -13.05 4.99
CA PRO A 98 10.45 -12.07 4.25
C PRO A 98 9.01 -12.56 3.97
N LEU A 99 8.06 -11.63 4.02
CA LEU A 99 6.64 -11.90 3.85
C LEU A 99 6.18 -11.59 2.43
N LYS A 100 5.26 -12.37 1.92
CA LYS A 100 4.35 -11.95 0.85
C LYS A 100 3.04 -11.50 1.48
N ILE A 101 2.53 -10.33 1.10
CA ILE A 101 1.29 -9.80 1.68
C ILE A 101 0.26 -9.62 0.56
N VAL A 102 -0.93 -10.14 0.77
CA VAL A 102 -2.02 -10.06 -0.21
C VAL A 102 -3.31 -9.63 0.45
N GLY A 103 -4.19 -8.95 -0.28
CA GLY A 103 -5.51 -8.63 0.27
C GLY A 103 -6.40 -7.84 -0.65
N ASN A 104 -7.71 -8.02 -0.46
CA ASN A 104 -8.74 -7.12 -0.96
C ASN A 104 -9.02 -6.10 0.14
N LEU A 105 -8.35 -4.95 0.10
CA LEU A 105 -8.38 -4.01 1.21
C LEU A 105 -9.65 -3.17 1.25
N PRO A 106 -10.27 -2.99 2.43
CA PRO A 106 -11.38 -2.05 2.58
C PRO A 106 -10.96 -0.63 2.17
N TYR A 107 -11.75 0.02 1.30
CA TYR A 107 -11.37 1.30 0.70
C TYR A 107 -11.15 2.42 1.72
N ASN A 108 -11.88 2.39 2.84
CA ASN A 108 -11.80 3.41 3.89
C ASN A 108 -10.50 3.39 4.71
N ILE A 109 -9.76 2.28 4.71
CA ILE A 109 -8.51 2.13 5.47
C ILE A 109 -7.29 1.89 4.57
N SER A 110 -7.47 1.81 3.25
CA SER A 110 -6.40 1.42 2.31
C SER A 110 -5.17 2.33 2.42
N THR A 111 -5.33 3.64 2.34
CA THR A 111 -4.20 4.58 2.39
C THR A 111 -3.42 4.51 3.72
N PRO A 112 -4.03 4.61 4.92
CA PRO A 112 -3.28 4.44 6.17
C PRO A 112 -2.64 3.06 6.30
N LEU A 113 -3.28 1.99 5.79
CA LEU A 113 -2.70 0.64 5.82
C LEU A 113 -1.47 0.53 4.91
N LEU A 114 -1.48 1.14 3.72
CA LEU A 114 -0.31 1.19 2.85
C LEU A 114 0.87 1.89 3.51
N PHE A 115 0.65 3.00 4.25
CA PHE A 115 1.70 3.66 5.02
C PHE A 115 2.20 2.80 6.19
N HIS A 116 1.30 2.10 6.88
CA HIS A 116 1.68 1.15 7.94
C HIS A 116 2.57 0.03 7.38
N LEU A 117 2.16 -0.59 6.27
CA LEU A 117 2.93 -1.65 5.60
C LEU A 117 4.27 -1.15 5.05
N ALA A 118 4.35 0.12 4.64
CA ALA A 118 5.60 0.72 4.16
C ALA A 118 6.71 0.75 5.23
N THR A 119 6.36 0.69 6.52
CA THR A 119 7.34 0.59 7.61
C THR A 119 8.04 -0.78 7.69
N TYR A 120 7.46 -1.80 7.04
CA TYR A 120 7.99 -3.17 6.98
C TYR A 120 8.74 -3.51 5.69
N GLY A 121 9.11 -2.49 4.86
CA GLY A 121 9.67 -2.72 3.53
C GLY A 121 10.84 -3.72 3.47
N ASN A 122 11.73 -3.72 4.46
CA ASN A 122 12.85 -4.66 4.56
C ASN A 122 12.46 -6.08 5.00
N ARG A 123 11.21 -6.30 5.41
CA ARG A 123 10.65 -7.58 5.86
C ARG A 123 9.67 -8.16 4.85
N VAL A 124 9.47 -7.51 3.73
CA VAL A 124 8.50 -7.87 2.69
C VAL A 124 9.24 -8.27 1.43
N LEU A 125 8.82 -9.38 0.81
CA LEU A 125 9.29 -9.81 -0.50
C LEU A 125 8.51 -9.08 -1.61
N ASP A 126 7.19 -9.15 -1.55
CA ASP A 126 6.26 -8.43 -2.40
C ASP A 126 4.87 -8.32 -1.75
N MET A 127 4.06 -7.40 -2.27
CA MET A 127 2.67 -7.20 -1.84
C MET A 127 1.75 -7.09 -3.05
N HIS A 128 0.55 -7.65 -2.94
CA HIS A 128 -0.49 -7.59 -3.97
C HIS A 128 -1.81 -7.15 -3.34
N PHE A 129 -2.25 -5.94 -3.67
CA PHE A 129 -3.47 -5.39 -3.09
C PHE A 129 -4.50 -5.02 -4.16
N MET A 130 -5.74 -5.43 -3.92
CA MET A 130 -6.87 -4.91 -4.65
C MET A 130 -7.44 -3.71 -3.92
N LEU A 131 -7.53 -2.57 -4.62
CA LEU A 131 -7.93 -1.26 -4.14
C LEU A 131 -8.86 -0.58 -5.15
N GLN A 132 -9.41 0.58 -4.79
CA GLN A 132 -10.04 1.46 -5.78
C GLN A 132 -9.02 1.85 -6.85
N LYS A 133 -9.46 1.81 -8.11
CA LYS A 133 -8.63 2.13 -9.28
C LYS A 133 -7.96 3.51 -9.15
N GLU A 134 -8.71 4.53 -8.71
CA GLU A 134 -8.20 5.89 -8.46
C GLU A 134 -7.01 5.90 -7.47
N VAL A 135 -7.06 5.09 -6.41
CA VAL A 135 -5.97 5.01 -5.43
C VAL A 135 -4.71 4.45 -6.08
N ILE A 136 -4.85 3.38 -6.89
CA ILE A 136 -3.71 2.78 -7.60
C ILE A 136 -3.16 3.73 -8.66
N GLU A 137 -4.00 4.43 -9.41
CA GLU A 137 -3.57 5.46 -10.38
C GLU A 137 -2.72 6.52 -9.69
N ARG A 138 -3.11 6.97 -8.52
CA ARG A 138 -2.29 7.90 -7.71
C ARG A 138 -1.00 7.28 -7.17
N MET A 139 -1.00 5.98 -6.81
CA MET A 139 0.21 5.29 -6.34
C MET A 139 1.28 5.20 -7.42
N VAL A 140 0.88 4.88 -8.66
CA VAL A 140 1.79 4.65 -9.80
C VAL A 140 1.98 5.87 -10.69
N ALA A 141 1.34 7.01 -10.35
CA ALA A 141 1.38 8.23 -11.13
C ALA A 141 2.81 8.74 -11.33
N GLU A 142 3.09 9.26 -12.51
CA GLU A 142 4.37 9.90 -12.85
C GLU A 142 4.35 11.40 -12.49
N PRO A 143 5.50 12.02 -12.23
CA PRO A 143 5.62 13.46 -12.04
C PRO A 143 4.97 14.24 -13.18
N SER A 144 4.39 15.39 -12.87
CA SER A 144 3.68 16.28 -13.80
C SER A 144 2.33 15.76 -14.30
N THR A 145 1.81 14.67 -13.73
CA THR A 145 0.45 14.18 -14.00
C THR A 145 -0.55 14.66 -12.94
N ALA A 146 -1.85 14.58 -13.28
CA ALA A 146 -2.93 15.03 -12.40
C ALA A 146 -3.02 14.21 -11.10
N ASP A 147 -2.66 12.94 -11.14
CA ASP A 147 -2.80 11.99 -10.03
C ASP A 147 -1.56 11.94 -9.12
N TYR A 148 -0.44 12.53 -9.58
CA TYR A 148 0.78 12.56 -8.79
C TYR A 148 0.64 13.45 -7.56
N GLY A 149 1.05 12.90 -6.41
CA GLY A 149 0.92 13.60 -5.14
C GLY A 149 1.71 12.96 -4.00
N ARG A 150 1.39 13.36 -2.76
CA ARG A 150 2.04 12.81 -1.56
C ARG A 150 2.06 11.28 -1.54
N LEU A 151 0.93 10.63 -1.90
CA LEU A 151 0.84 9.17 -1.91
C LEU A 151 1.85 8.57 -2.88
N SER A 152 1.94 9.14 -4.09
CA SER A 152 2.89 8.72 -5.12
C SER A 152 4.33 8.81 -4.61
N VAL A 153 4.75 9.99 -4.13
CA VAL A 153 6.12 10.24 -3.66
C VAL A 153 6.51 9.30 -2.53
N MET A 154 5.67 9.19 -1.49
CA MET A 154 6.02 8.44 -0.28
C MET A 154 6.06 6.93 -0.51
N LEU A 155 5.19 6.39 -1.37
CA LEU A 155 5.20 4.96 -1.69
C LEU A 155 6.28 4.63 -2.73
N GLN A 156 6.48 5.46 -3.78
CA GLN A 156 7.51 5.24 -4.78
C GLN A 156 8.93 5.38 -4.22
N TYR A 157 9.11 6.15 -3.16
CA TYR A 157 10.37 6.20 -2.42
C TYR A 157 10.77 4.83 -1.86
N ARG A 158 9.77 4.00 -1.47
CA ARG A 158 9.99 2.71 -0.82
C ARG A 158 9.80 1.50 -1.73
N PHE A 159 8.93 1.63 -2.74
CA PHE A 159 8.47 0.52 -3.57
C PHE A 159 8.53 0.83 -5.05
N TYR A 160 8.88 -0.18 -5.84
CA TYR A 160 8.47 -0.25 -7.22
C TYR A 160 7.02 -0.76 -7.26
N MET A 161 6.16 -0.12 -8.06
CA MET A 161 4.73 -0.43 -8.10
C MET A 161 4.22 -0.52 -9.53
N GLU A 162 3.34 -1.48 -9.77
CA GLU A 162 2.69 -1.73 -11.06
C GLU A 162 1.19 -1.96 -10.86
N ASN A 163 0.37 -1.33 -11.68
CA ASN A 163 -1.03 -1.70 -11.84
C ASN A 163 -1.09 -2.93 -12.76
N ILE A 164 -1.44 -4.10 -12.21
CA ILE A 164 -1.32 -5.38 -12.93
C ILE A 164 -2.65 -5.97 -13.41
N LEU A 165 -3.79 -5.50 -12.89
CA LEU A 165 -5.10 -6.05 -13.23
C LEU A 165 -6.20 -5.02 -13.00
N PHE A 166 -7.05 -4.82 -13.99
CA PHE A 166 -8.32 -4.11 -13.84
C PHE A 166 -9.41 -5.05 -13.31
N VAL A 167 -10.24 -4.56 -12.36
CA VAL A 167 -11.32 -5.36 -11.75
C VAL A 167 -12.61 -4.54 -11.73
N PRO A 168 -13.62 -4.91 -12.56
CA PRO A 168 -14.88 -4.19 -12.61
C PRO A 168 -15.78 -4.49 -11.40
N PRO A 169 -16.78 -3.62 -11.10
CA PRO A 169 -17.67 -3.79 -9.96
C PRO A 169 -18.43 -5.12 -9.92
N GLU A 170 -18.75 -5.68 -11.08
CA GLU A 170 -19.49 -6.95 -11.22
C GLU A 170 -18.73 -8.16 -10.67
N ALA A 171 -17.41 -8.03 -10.51
CA ALA A 171 -16.58 -9.07 -9.88
C ALA A 171 -16.87 -9.26 -8.38
N PHE A 172 -17.66 -8.38 -7.76
CA PHE A 172 -17.92 -8.34 -6.32
C PHE A 172 -19.39 -8.51 -5.95
N TRP A 173 -19.62 -8.97 -4.72
CA TRP A 173 -20.94 -8.92 -4.08
C TRP A 173 -20.84 -8.35 -2.66
N PRO A 174 -21.63 -7.28 -2.34
CA PRO A 174 -22.32 -6.44 -3.29
C PRO A 174 -21.33 -5.70 -4.19
N PRO A 175 -21.71 -5.28 -5.41
CA PRO A 175 -20.81 -4.53 -6.28
C PRO A 175 -20.49 -3.16 -5.68
N PRO A 176 -19.21 -2.73 -5.68
CA PRO A 176 -18.84 -1.38 -5.30
C PRO A 176 -19.34 -0.37 -6.33
N LYS A 177 -19.33 0.92 -5.98
CA LYS A 177 -19.76 2.01 -6.88
C LYS A 177 -18.69 2.47 -7.87
N VAL A 178 -17.46 1.99 -7.70
CA VAL A 178 -16.28 2.41 -8.46
C VAL A 178 -15.48 1.20 -8.90
N ASP A 179 -14.71 1.36 -9.95
CA ASP A 179 -13.76 0.36 -10.42
C ASP A 179 -12.67 0.08 -9.39
N SER A 180 -12.18 -1.14 -9.42
CA SER A 180 -11.02 -1.60 -8.65
C SER A 180 -9.89 -1.97 -9.58
N ALA A 181 -8.70 -2.11 -9.03
CA ALA A 181 -7.55 -2.67 -9.71
C ALA A 181 -6.67 -3.41 -8.71
N VAL A 182 -5.70 -4.15 -9.20
CA VAL A 182 -4.69 -4.82 -8.37
C VAL A 182 -3.34 -4.17 -8.61
N VAL A 183 -2.69 -3.73 -7.53
CA VAL A 183 -1.32 -3.23 -7.55
C VAL A 183 -0.37 -4.30 -7.03
N ARG A 184 0.76 -4.49 -7.72
CA ARG A 184 1.93 -5.19 -7.21
C ARG A 184 2.90 -4.17 -6.67
N MET A 185 3.46 -4.42 -5.47
CA MET A 185 4.43 -3.57 -4.81
C MET A 185 5.65 -4.40 -4.41
N ILE A 186 6.84 -3.98 -4.82
CA ILE A 186 8.11 -4.64 -4.53
C ILE A 186 9.01 -3.63 -3.81
N PRO A 187 9.59 -3.98 -2.65
CA PRO A 187 10.56 -3.11 -1.98
C PRO A 187 11.71 -2.74 -2.91
N ALA A 188 11.99 -1.45 -3.03
CA ALA A 188 13.03 -0.91 -3.91
C ALA A 188 13.92 0.10 -3.18
N PRO A 189 14.60 -0.30 -2.09
CA PRO A 189 15.39 0.62 -1.27
C PRO A 189 16.51 1.25 -2.11
N GLY A 190 16.66 2.57 -1.98
CA GLY A 190 17.69 3.33 -2.68
C GLY A 190 17.44 3.61 -4.16
N ARG A 191 16.35 3.13 -4.75
CA ARG A 191 15.99 3.40 -6.16
C ARG A 191 15.91 4.89 -6.47
N CYS A 192 15.32 5.66 -5.57
CA CYS A 192 15.19 7.12 -5.69
C CYS A 192 16.19 7.88 -4.80
N GLY A 193 17.31 7.25 -4.43
CA GLY A 193 18.24 7.75 -3.43
C GLY A 193 17.84 7.35 -2.01
N THR A 194 18.67 7.70 -1.03
CA THR A 194 18.42 7.40 0.39
C THR A 194 18.34 8.69 1.19
N ALA A 195 17.22 8.92 1.85
CA ALA A 195 17.06 10.04 2.78
C ALA A 195 17.87 9.76 4.07
N ARG A 196 18.66 10.75 4.52
CA ARG A 196 19.41 10.68 5.78
C ARG A 196 18.49 10.81 6.99
N ASP A 197 17.41 11.56 6.82
CA ASP A 197 16.32 11.74 7.79
C ASP A 197 14.99 11.52 7.06
N GLU A 198 14.41 10.33 7.25
CA GLU A 198 13.13 9.97 6.63
C GLU A 198 11.96 10.78 7.18
N ALA A 199 12.03 11.19 8.45
CA ALA A 199 11.00 12.04 9.05
C ALA A 199 11.03 13.46 8.45
N LEU A 200 12.22 13.98 8.14
CA LEU A 200 12.36 15.25 7.42
C LEU A 200 11.85 15.14 5.98
N LEU A 201 12.13 14.02 5.27
CA LEU A 201 11.56 13.77 3.95
C LEU A 201 10.03 13.75 4.00
N GLU A 202 9.45 13.06 4.96
CA GLU A 202 7.98 13.02 5.12
C GLU A 202 7.40 14.41 5.38
N LYS A 203 7.98 15.17 6.33
CA LYS A 203 7.59 16.55 6.63
C LYS A 203 7.67 17.44 5.40
N LEU A 204 8.76 17.34 4.63
CA LEU A 204 8.97 18.10 3.40
C LEU A 204 7.87 17.81 2.38
N VAL A 205 7.56 16.54 2.13
CA VAL A 205 6.53 16.12 1.17
C VAL A 205 5.14 16.56 1.64
N ILE A 206 4.82 16.41 2.92
CA ILE A 206 3.54 16.89 3.48
C ILE A 206 3.39 18.39 3.23
N GLN A 207 4.42 19.17 3.54
CA GLN A 207 4.37 20.63 3.40
C GLN A 207 4.32 21.04 1.92
N ALA A 208 5.09 20.39 1.05
CA ALA A 208 5.08 20.66 -0.39
C ALA A 208 3.67 20.51 -0.99
N PHE A 209 2.95 19.45 -0.62
CA PHE A 209 1.61 19.17 -1.14
C PHE A 209 0.46 19.79 -0.31
N ALA A 210 0.76 20.64 0.69
CA ALA A 210 -0.27 21.29 1.52
C ALA A 210 -1.23 22.18 0.71
N GLN A 211 -0.72 22.84 -0.33
CA GLN A 211 -1.51 23.68 -1.23
C GLN A 211 -1.16 23.40 -2.70
N ARG A 212 -1.85 22.45 -3.30
CA ARG A 212 -1.56 21.93 -4.64
C ARG A 212 -1.40 23.00 -5.74
N ARG A 213 -2.16 24.08 -5.67
CA ARG A 213 -2.10 25.18 -6.66
C ARG A 213 -0.96 26.17 -6.46
N LYS A 214 -0.19 26.05 -5.37
CA LYS A 214 0.93 26.96 -5.07
C LYS A 214 2.26 26.38 -5.53
N THR A 215 3.21 27.28 -5.79
CA THR A 215 4.60 26.92 -6.15
C THR A 215 5.37 26.40 -4.94
N LEU A 216 6.49 25.72 -5.20
CA LEU A 216 7.39 25.17 -4.17
C LEU A 216 7.83 26.25 -3.18
N ARG A 217 8.32 27.43 -3.67
CA ARG A 217 8.75 28.54 -2.80
C ARG A 217 7.67 28.99 -1.82
N ASN A 218 6.38 28.87 -2.20
CA ASN A 218 5.29 29.26 -1.34
C ASN A 218 4.90 28.15 -0.34
N ASN A 219 4.89 26.90 -0.81
CA ASN A 219 4.55 25.77 0.05
C ASN A 219 5.65 25.48 1.09
N LEU A 220 6.92 25.61 0.70
CA LEU A 220 8.06 25.25 1.56
C LEU A 220 8.53 26.38 2.46
N LYS A 221 7.84 27.54 2.44
CA LYS A 221 8.20 28.69 3.29
C LYS A 221 8.33 28.27 4.77
N GLY A 222 9.48 28.59 5.36
CA GLY A 222 9.82 28.23 6.75
C GLY A 222 10.46 26.84 6.91
N LEU A 223 10.55 26.05 5.85
CA LEU A 223 11.30 24.78 5.84
C LEU A 223 12.47 24.83 4.86
N ALA A 224 12.27 25.35 3.65
CA ALA A 224 13.29 25.58 2.64
C ALA A 224 13.10 26.96 2.02
N ASP A 225 14.18 27.64 1.69
CA ASP A 225 14.18 28.92 0.99
C ASP A 225 14.49 28.76 -0.52
N VAL A 226 14.46 29.87 -1.25
CA VAL A 226 14.75 29.88 -2.69
C VAL A 226 16.18 29.40 -2.98
N ALA A 227 17.15 29.80 -2.15
CA ALA A 227 18.55 29.43 -2.34
C ALA A 227 18.77 27.92 -2.15
N ASP A 228 18.00 27.26 -1.27
CA ASP A 228 18.05 25.80 -1.11
C ASP A 228 17.61 25.06 -2.39
N LEU A 229 16.56 25.56 -3.03
CA LEU A 229 16.05 24.98 -4.28
C LEU A 229 17.04 25.21 -5.44
N GLU A 230 17.54 26.46 -5.58
CA GLU A 230 18.49 26.83 -6.62
C GLU A 230 19.82 26.07 -6.50
N ALA A 231 20.31 25.84 -5.27
CA ALA A 231 21.52 25.03 -5.02
C ALA A 231 21.41 23.60 -5.56
N LEU A 232 20.19 23.09 -5.72
CA LEU A 232 19.91 21.77 -6.28
C LEU A 232 19.44 21.82 -7.74
N ALA A 233 19.49 23.00 -8.38
CA ALA A 233 18.94 23.25 -9.72
C ALA A 233 17.43 22.94 -9.82
N ILE A 234 16.68 23.18 -8.73
CA ILE A 234 15.21 23.06 -8.71
C ILE A 234 14.62 24.46 -8.88
N ASP A 235 13.80 24.66 -9.91
CA ASP A 235 13.10 25.94 -10.11
C ASP A 235 12.07 26.19 -8.99
N PRO A 236 12.21 27.25 -8.18
CA PRO A 236 11.27 27.59 -7.12
C PRO A 236 9.83 27.90 -7.59
N GLY A 237 9.67 28.18 -8.88
CA GLY A 237 8.40 28.43 -9.55
C GLY A 237 7.60 27.17 -9.87
N LEU A 238 8.22 26.00 -9.85
CA LEU A 238 7.53 24.73 -10.06
C LEU A 238 6.46 24.46 -8.98
N ARG A 239 5.51 23.60 -9.33
CA ARG A 239 4.56 23.05 -8.37
C ARG A 239 5.08 21.73 -7.81
N PRO A 240 4.57 21.31 -6.62
CA PRO A 240 5.01 20.04 -6.00
C PRO A 240 4.89 18.82 -6.91
N GLU A 241 3.83 18.75 -7.73
CA GLU A 241 3.62 17.65 -8.66
C GLU A 241 4.66 17.56 -9.80
N ASN A 242 5.46 18.59 -10.01
CA ASN A 242 6.50 18.59 -11.07
C ASN A 242 7.83 17.97 -10.62
N LEU A 243 8.03 17.77 -9.31
CA LEU A 243 9.27 17.18 -8.79
C LEU A 243 9.21 15.65 -8.82
N ALA A 244 10.29 15.03 -9.27
CA ALA A 244 10.51 13.61 -9.12
C ALA A 244 10.78 13.23 -7.65
N VAL A 245 10.64 11.95 -7.31
CA VAL A 245 10.91 11.44 -5.95
C VAL A 245 12.35 11.71 -5.54
N GLU A 246 13.28 11.55 -6.47
CA GLU A 246 14.71 11.80 -6.30
C GLU A 246 15.00 13.25 -5.89
N ASP A 247 14.26 14.22 -6.43
CA ASP A 247 14.42 15.64 -6.09
C ASP A 247 13.99 15.93 -4.67
N TYR A 248 12.91 15.28 -4.20
CA TYR A 248 12.49 15.36 -2.80
C TYR A 248 13.54 14.78 -1.86
N VAL A 249 14.16 13.65 -2.22
CA VAL A 249 15.23 13.03 -1.41
C VAL A 249 16.48 13.93 -1.39
N ARG A 250 16.87 14.49 -2.53
CA ARG A 250 18.00 15.44 -2.60
C ARG A 250 17.76 16.69 -1.75
N LEU A 251 16.56 17.25 -1.81
CA LEU A 251 16.19 18.43 -1.03
C LEU A 251 16.15 18.11 0.47
N ALA A 252 15.57 16.98 0.88
CA ALA A 252 15.59 16.56 2.28
C ALA A 252 17.01 16.37 2.82
N ASN A 253 17.89 15.77 2.02
CA ASN A 253 19.30 15.58 2.39
C ASN A 253 20.04 16.92 2.52
N HIS A 254 19.83 17.85 1.58
CA HIS A 254 20.42 19.20 1.63
C HIS A 254 19.97 19.95 2.91
N LEU A 255 18.69 19.88 3.24
CA LEU A 255 18.16 20.52 4.45
C LEU A 255 18.73 19.86 5.73
N SER A 256 18.87 18.54 5.74
CA SER A 256 19.50 17.81 6.85
C SER A 256 20.95 18.24 7.06
N ASP A 257 21.73 18.45 5.98
CA ASP A 257 23.12 18.95 6.03
C ASP A 257 23.20 20.38 6.62
N LYS A 258 22.18 21.20 6.43
CA LYS A 258 22.04 22.52 7.05
C LYS A 258 21.56 22.48 8.50
N GLY A 259 21.33 21.29 9.08
CA GLY A 259 20.87 21.10 10.45
C GLY A 259 19.37 21.29 10.64
N VAL A 260 18.58 21.31 9.56
CA VAL A 260 17.11 21.28 9.65
C VAL A 260 16.68 19.89 10.12
N LYS A 261 15.78 19.86 11.10
CA LYS A 261 15.23 18.60 11.67
C LYS A 261 13.73 18.47 11.38
N ALA A 262 13.26 17.24 11.43
CA ALA A 262 11.84 16.90 11.30
C ALA A 262 10.96 17.56 12.35
#